data_9e79707dab952632c2302130231b3781
#
_entry.id   9e79707dab952632c2302130231b3781
#
_cell.length_a   1.000
_cell.length_b   1.000
_cell.length_c   1.000
_cell.angle_alpha   90.00
_cell.angle_beta   90.00
_cell.angle_gamma   90.00
#
_symmetry.space_group_name_H-M   'P 1'
#
loop_
_entity.id
_entity.type
_entity.pdbx_description
1 polymer ?
#
loop_
_entity_poly.entity_id
_entity_poly.type
_entity_poly.pdbx_seq_one_letter_code
_entity_poly.pdbx_strand_id
1 'polypeptide(L)'
;MSLSFSSPVSRDGRLRGAGVTAVLGPTNTGKTFLAIERMLAHSSGLIGLPLRLLAREVYNKICDRVGPENVALITGEEKIKPKNPRFWVATVEAMPRDLDVAFVAIDEIQLGSDLDRGHVFTDRMLNRRGREETMVLGAATVRPMVERLLPGANIIQRPRLSTLIHTGDRKITRLPRRSAIVAFSADEVYAIAELIRRQRGGAAVVMGALSPRTRFVGLSATVADPPALADYLRL
;
A
#
# COMPACT_ATOMS: atom_id res chain seq x y z
N MET A 1 -13.42 -21.63 -24.32
CA MET A 1 -13.84 -20.31 -23.82
C MET A 1 -12.89 -19.27 -24.38
N SER A 2 -13.37 -18.46 -25.32
CA SER A 2 -12.61 -17.37 -25.92
C SER A 2 -12.50 -16.24 -24.89
N LEU A 3 -11.29 -15.97 -24.39
CA LEU A 3 -11.02 -14.77 -23.60
C LEU A 3 -11.13 -13.57 -24.56
N SER A 4 -12.24 -12.88 -24.53
CA SER A 4 -12.38 -11.60 -25.20
C SER A 4 -11.43 -10.61 -24.56
N PHE A 5 -10.28 -10.40 -25.20
CA PHE A 5 -9.37 -9.32 -24.80
C PHE A 5 -10.11 -8.00 -24.98
N SER A 6 -10.34 -7.32 -23.85
CA SER A 6 -10.90 -5.98 -23.87
C SER A 6 -10.02 -5.06 -24.72
N SER A 7 -10.65 -4.28 -25.60
CA SER A 7 -9.96 -3.33 -26.50
C SER A 7 -8.89 -2.53 -25.75
N PRO A 8 -7.68 -2.32 -26.32
CA PRO A 8 -6.64 -1.45 -25.74
C PRO A 8 -7.05 0.02 -25.71
N VAL A 9 -8.15 0.37 -26.35
CA VAL A 9 -8.68 1.72 -26.48
C VAL A 9 -9.85 1.90 -25.51
N SER A 10 -9.90 3.04 -24.81
CA SER A 10 -11.03 3.42 -23.97
C SER A 10 -12.25 3.82 -24.81
N ARG A 11 -13.41 4.04 -24.18
CA ARG A 11 -14.66 4.40 -24.88
C ARG A 11 -14.56 5.73 -25.66
N ASP A 12 -13.64 6.59 -25.29
CA ASP A 12 -13.36 7.88 -25.94
C ASP A 12 -12.28 7.83 -27.04
N GLY A 13 -11.87 6.64 -27.46
CA GLY A 13 -10.90 6.44 -28.54
C GLY A 13 -9.43 6.63 -28.14
N ARG A 14 -9.14 6.94 -26.87
CA ARG A 14 -7.77 7.08 -26.39
C ARG A 14 -7.20 5.75 -25.89
N LEU A 15 -5.87 5.63 -25.87
CA LEU A 15 -5.21 4.49 -25.22
C LEU A 15 -5.56 4.45 -23.73
N ARG A 16 -5.82 3.28 -23.17
CA ARG A 16 -6.24 3.10 -21.77
C ARG A 16 -5.27 3.68 -20.75
N GLY A 17 -3.99 3.74 -21.08
CA GLY A 17 -2.94 4.31 -20.24
C GLY A 17 -2.70 5.80 -20.49
N ALA A 18 -3.41 6.44 -21.42
CA ALA A 18 -3.25 7.88 -21.65
C ALA A 18 -3.56 8.69 -20.39
N GLY A 19 -2.63 9.54 -19.96
CA GLY A 19 -2.75 10.31 -18.72
C GLY A 19 -2.49 9.53 -17.44
N VAL A 20 -2.03 8.27 -17.52
CA VAL A 20 -1.63 7.47 -16.38
C VAL A 20 -0.11 7.45 -16.24
N THR A 21 0.40 7.73 -15.05
CA THR A 21 1.80 7.56 -14.69
C THR A 21 1.96 6.34 -13.79
N ALA A 22 2.70 5.33 -14.25
CA ALA A 22 3.06 4.16 -13.47
C ALA A 22 4.43 4.36 -12.81
N VAL A 23 4.48 4.46 -11.49
CA VAL A 23 5.72 4.57 -10.72
C VAL A 23 6.09 3.21 -10.16
N LEU A 24 7.08 2.59 -10.75
CA LEU A 24 7.48 1.23 -10.44
C LEU A 24 8.85 1.19 -9.75
N GLY A 25 9.02 0.24 -8.86
CA GLY A 25 10.29 0.03 -8.15
C GLY A 25 10.14 -0.90 -6.96
N PRO A 26 11.26 -1.35 -6.36
CA PRO A 26 11.23 -2.19 -5.16
C PRO A 26 10.59 -1.45 -3.98
N THR A 27 10.49 -2.12 -2.84
CA THR A 27 10.10 -1.47 -1.57
C THR A 27 11.11 -0.39 -1.18
N ASN A 28 10.68 0.60 -0.40
CA ASN A 28 11.51 1.71 0.07
C ASN A 28 12.13 2.56 -1.06
N THR A 29 11.30 2.98 -1.99
CA THR A 29 11.65 3.93 -3.07
C THR A 29 10.93 5.27 -2.95
N GLY A 30 10.08 5.42 -1.91
CA GLY A 30 9.27 6.62 -1.69
C GLY A 30 8.10 6.79 -2.67
N LYS A 31 7.58 5.69 -3.26
CA LYS A 31 6.44 5.75 -4.21
C LYS A 31 5.18 6.34 -3.57
N THR A 32 4.78 5.77 -2.44
CA THR A 32 3.58 6.24 -1.71
C THR A 32 3.73 7.69 -1.25
N PHE A 33 4.93 8.07 -0.77
CA PHE A 33 5.23 9.46 -0.42
C PHE A 33 5.06 10.39 -1.64
N LEU A 34 5.63 10.01 -2.79
CA LEU A 34 5.46 10.77 -4.03
C LEU A 34 3.99 10.95 -4.40
N ALA A 35 3.18 9.88 -4.30
CA ALA A 35 1.75 9.96 -4.61
C ALA A 35 1.00 10.91 -3.67
N ILE A 36 1.35 10.92 -2.38
CA ILE A 36 0.79 11.86 -1.41
C ILE A 36 1.17 13.30 -1.76
N GLU A 37 2.45 13.58 -2.05
CA GLU A 37 2.90 14.92 -2.45
C GLU A 37 2.17 15.41 -3.71
N ARG A 38 2.06 14.53 -4.72
CA ARG A 38 1.32 14.86 -5.95
C ARG A 38 -0.15 15.11 -5.66
N MET A 39 -0.80 14.25 -4.86
CA MET A 39 -2.21 14.41 -4.50
C MET A 39 -2.48 15.74 -3.81
N LEU A 40 -1.63 16.15 -2.87
CA LEU A 40 -1.79 17.39 -2.11
C LEU A 40 -1.51 18.66 -2.96
N ALA A 41 -0.84 18.51 -4.10
CA ALA A 41 -0.64 19.60 -5.07
C ALA A 41 -1.87 19.84 -5.95
N HIS A 42 -2.85 18.93 -5.97
CA HIS A 42 -4.11 19.09 -6.69
C HIS A 42 -5.23 19.67 -5.81
N SER A 43 -6.28 20.17 -6.45
CA SER A 43 -7.46 20.72 -5.75
C SER A 43 -8.23 19.66 -4.95
N SER A 44 -8.20 18.41 -5.39
CA SER A 44 -8.84 17.27 -4.75
C SER A 44 -8.15 15.98 -5.17
N GLY A 45 -8.23 14.93 -4.33
CA GLY A 45 -7.57 13.67 -4.65
C GLY A 45 -8.11 12.46 -3.91
N LEU A 46 -7.84 11.29 -4.46
CA LEU A 46 -8.16 9.98 -3.89
C LEU A 46 -6.94 9.08 -3.99
N ILE A 47 -6.56 8.46 -2.88
CA ILE A 47 -5.52 7.42 -2.84
C ILE A 47 -6.09 6.11 -2.33
N GLY A 48 -5.92 5.04 -3.09
CA GLY A 48 -6.26 3.67 -2.73
C GLY A 48 -5.04 2.91 -2.25
N LEU A 49 -5.12 2.34 -1.06
CA LEU A 49 -4.03 1.65 -0.36
C LEU A 49 -4.39 0.17 -0.13
N PRO A 50 -3.40 -0.74 -0.05
CA PRO A 50 -3.66 -2.18 0.03
C PRO A 50 -4.17 -2.64 1.40
N LEU A 51 -3.91 -1.86 2.45
CA LEU A 51 -4.13 -2.23 3.86
C LEU A 51 -4.81 -1.13 4.64
N ARG A 52 -5.69 -1.52 5.57
CA ARG A 52 -6.38 -0.61 6.49
C ARG A 52 -5.42 0.20 7.36
N LEU A 53 -4.42 -0.46 7.94
CA LEU A 53 -3.42 0.21 8.78
C LEU A 53 -2.63 1.25 7.99
N LEU A 54 -2.23 0.93 6.76
CA LEU A 54 -1.55 1.88 5.90
C LEU A 54 -2.47 3.05 5.50
N ALA A 55 -3.74 2.77 5.22
CA ALA A 55 -4.73 3.81 4.94
C ALA A 55 -4.90 4.75 6.13
N ARG A 56 -4.96 4.22 7.35
CA ARG A 56 -5.04 5.03 8.56
C ARG A 56 -3.76 5.87 8.79
N GLU A 57 -2.59 5.28 8.57
CA GLU A 57 -1.33 6.02 8.69
C GLU A 57 -1.25 7.17 7.68
N VAL A 58 -1.60 6.91 6.42
CA VAL A 58 -1.63 7.94 5.37
C VAL A 58 -2.69 9.00 5.66
N TYR A 59 -3.87 8.61 6.13
CA TYR A 59 -4.91 9.54 6.58
C TYR A 59 -4.39 10.50 7.65
N ASN A 60 -3.76 9.98 8.71
CA ASN A 60 -3.20 10.81 9.79
C ASN A 60 -2.15 11.78 9.23
N LYS A 61 -1.21 11.30 8.42
CA LYS A 61 -0.17 12.15 7.80
C LYS A 61 -0.75 13.28 6.93
N ILE A 62 -1.85 13.02 6.25
CA ILE A 62 -2.52 14.04 5.42
C ILE A 62 -3.28 15.01 6.32
N CYS A 63 -3.98 14.53 7.36
CA CYS A 63 -4.65 15.39 8.35
C CYS A 63 -3.69 16.36 9.02
N ASP A 64 -2.49 15.90 9.39
CA ASP A 64 -1.46 16.75 10.01
C ASP A 64 -1.02 17.91 9.08
N ARG A 65 -1.20 17.76 7.77
CA ARG A 65 -0.77 18.76 6.77
C ARG A 65 -1.86 19.71 6.31
N VAL A 66 -3.09 19.23 6.22
CA VAL A 66 -4.19 19.99 5.59
C VAL A 66 -5.42 20.15 6.48
N GLY A 67 -5.39 19.59 7.70
CA GLY A 67 -6.51 19.59 8.63
C GLY A 67 -7.48 18.40 8.41
N PRO A 68 -8.01 17.80 9.49
CA PRO A 68 -8.89 16.62 9.41
C PRO A 68 -10.24 16.93 8.73
N GLU A 69 -10.69 18.18 8.73
CA GLU A 69 -11.90 18.61 8.05
C GLU A 69 -11.82 18.50 6.51
N ASN A 70 -10.61 18.40 5.96
CA ASN A 70 -10.36 18.28 4.52
C ASN A 70 -10.13 16.85 4.07
N VAL A 71 -10.07 15.88 4.97
CA VAL A 71 -9.66 14.51 4.66
C VAL A 71 -10.74 13.50 5.06
N ALA A 72 -11.09 12.62 4.14
CA ALA A 72 -11.95 11.46 4.41
C ALA A 72 -11.13 10.17 4.46
N LEU A 73 -11.53 9.24 5.32
CA LEU A 73 -11.02 7.88 5.37
C LEU A 73 -12.16 6.90 5.11
N ILE A 74 -11.95 5.98 4.16
CA ILE A 74 -12.92 4.93 3.84
C ILE A 74 -12.22 3.57 3.77
N THR A 75 -12.54 2.71 4.71
CA THR A 75 -12.11 1.31 4.73
C THR A 75 -13.32 0.40 4.90
N GLY A 76 -13.12 -0.92 4.87
CA GLY A 76 -14.21 -1.86 5.11
C GLY A 76 -14.83 -1.77 6.51
N GLU A 77 -14.07 -1.28 7.51
CA GLU A 77 -14.51 -1.21 8.91
C GLU A 77 -14.68 0.22 9.42
N GLU A 78 -14.06 1.19 8.76
CA GLU A 78 -14.00 2.55 9.25
C GLU A 78 -14.38 3.54 8.15
N LYS A 79 -15.23 4.50 8.52
CA LYS A 79 -15.66 5.58 7.63
C LYS A 79 -15.64 6.91 8.38
N ILE A 80 -14.64 7.74 8.07
CA ILE A 80 -14.57 9.13 8.51
C ILE A 80 -14.84 10.01 7.30
N LYS A 81 -15.91 10.77 7.31
CA LYS A 81 -16.30 11.64 6.20
C LYS A 81 -16.74 13.00 6.72
N PRO A 82 -15.85 14.00 6.73
CA PRO A 82 -16.24 15.38 6.96
C PRO A 82 -17.27 15.88 5.95
N LYS A 83 -17.84 17.06 6.18
CA LYS A 83 -18.90 17.61 5.33
C LYS A 83 -18.46 17.81 3.88
N ASN A 84 -17.26 18.35 3.66
CA ASN A 84 -16.72 18.66 2.32
C ASN A 84 -15.23 18.27 2.22
N PRO A 85 -14.88 16.99 2.24
CA PRO A 85 -13.48 16.59 2.17
C PRO A 85 -12.92 16.82 0.75
N ARG A 86 -11.72 17.36 0.67
CA ARG A 86 -10.98 17.53 -0.58
C ARG A 86 -10.17 16.29 -0.93
N PHE A 87 -9.65 15.61 0.09
CA PHE A 87 -8.78 14.45 -0.06
C PHE A 87 -9.42 13.22 0.55
N TRP A 88 -9.25 12.10 -0.13
CA TRP A 88 -9.84 10.83 0.24
C TRP A 88 -8.76 9.76 0.34
N VAL A 89 -8.70 9.10 1.45
CA VAL A 89 -7.85 7.94 1.69
C VAL A 89 -8.75 6.72 1.84
N ALA A 90 -8.48 5.68 1.08
CA ALA A 90 -9.30 4.47 1.13
C ALA A 90 -8.45 3.20 1.01
N THR A 91 -8.98 2.07 1.46
CA THR A 91 -8.48 0.80 0.91
C THR A 91 -8.94 0.65 -0.53
N VAL A 92 -8.18 -0.05 -1.37
CA VAL A 92 -8.50 -0.17 -2.81
C VAL A 92 -9.91 -0.74 -3.01
N GLU A 93 -10.34 -1.66 -2.16
CA GLU A 93 -11.69 -2.24 -2.19
C GLU A 93 -12.77 -1.23 -1.87
N ALA A 94 -12.51 -0.35 -0.91
CA ALA A 94 -13.46 0.65 -0.43
C ALA A 94 -13.42 1.98 -1.20
N MET A 95 -12.56 2.09 -2.22
CA MET A 95 -12.50 3.30 -3.05
C MET A 95 -13.87 3.62 -3.65
N PRO A 96 -14.42 4.85 -3.44
CA PRO A 96 -15.67 5.28 -4.05
C PRO A 96 -15.59 5.22 -5.58
N ARG A 97 -16.62 4.66 -6.23
CA ARG A 97 -16.64 4.50 -7.69
C ARG A 97 -16.99 5.79 -8.43
N ASP A 98 -17.89 6.57 -7.85
CA ASP A 98 -18.48 7.73 -8.51
C ASP A 98 -17.90 9.07 -8.02
N LEU A 99 -16.78 9.02 -7.29
CA LEU A 99 -16.13 10.22 -6.78
C LEU A 99 -15.31 10.89 -7.89
N ASP A 100 -15.68 12.11 -8.26
CA ASP A 100 -14.95 12.92 -9.22
C ASP A 100 -13.91 13.79 -8.49
N VAL A 101 -12.63 13.51 -8.74
CA VAL A 101 -11.48 14.21 -8.15
C VAL A 101 -10.42 14.53 -9.19
N ALA A 102 -9.60 15.55 -8.93
CA ALA A 102 -8.51 15.96 -9.83
C ALA A 102 -7.42 14.87 -9.93
N PHE A 103 -7.06 14.27 -8.81
CA PHE A 103 -5.98 13.28 -8.72
C PHE A 103 -6.48 11.93 -8.20
N VAL A 104 -5.98 10.83 -8.79
CA VAL A 104 -6.20 9.48 -8.29
C VAL A 104 -4.88 8.73 -8.21
N ALA A 105 -4.63 8.04 -7.10
CA ALA A 105 -3.53 7.08 -6.97
C ALA A 105 -4.02 5.70 -6.52
N ILE A 106 -3.38 4.64 -7.03
CA ILE A 106 -3.62 3.26 -6.61
C ILE A 106 -2.27 2.65 -6.26
N ASP A 107 -2.09 2.27 -4.99
CA ASP A 107 -0.84 1.71 -4.50
C ASP A 107 -0.85 0.17 -4.54
N GLU A 108 0.35 -0.41 -4.64
CA GLU A 108 0.63 -1.84 -4.65
C GLU A 108 -0.15 -2.62 -5.73
N ILE A 109 -0.14 -2.10 -6.97
CA ILE A 109 -0.89 -2.69 -8.11
C ILE A 109 -0.49 -4.12 -8.46
N GLN A 110 0.66 -4.64 -7.97
CA GLN A 110 1.01 -6.06 -8.13
C GLN A 110 0.00 -7.00 -7.45
N LEU A 111 -0.79 -6.50 -6.50
CA LEU A 111 -1.93 -7.23 -5.94
C LEU A 111 -3.04 -7.51 -6.97
N GLY A 112 -2.96 -6.91 -8.15
CA GLY A 112 -3.78 -7.31 -9.30
C GLY A 112 -3.61 -8.77 -9.73
N SER A 113 -2.52 -9.42 -9.34
CA SER A 113 -2.28 -10.86 -9.56
C SER A 113 -2.74 -11.75 -8.40
N ASP A 114 -3.25 -11.19 -7.31
CA ASP A 114 -3.79 -11.95 -6.17
C ASP A 114 -5.08 -12.67 -6.58
N LEU A 115 -5.22 -13.93 -6.17
CA LEU A 115 -6.36 -14.78 -6.57
C LEU A 115 -7.71 -14.31 -6.00
N ASP A 116 -7.69 -13.73 -4.81
CA ASP A 116 -8.91 -13.32 -4.10
C ASP A 116 -9.24 -11.84 -4.39
N ARG A 117 -8.24 -10.94 -4.32
CA ARG A 117 -8.40 -9.49 -4.37
C ARG A 117 -8.04 -8.86 -5.72
N GLY A 118 -7.33 -9.61 -6.57
CA GLY A 118 -6.73 -9.07 -7.79
C GLY A 118 -7.73 -8.45 -8.76
N HIS A 119 -8.94 -8.99 -8.83
CA HIS A 119 -9.99 -8.45 -9.67
C HIS A 119 -10.39 -7.01 -9.28
N VAL A 120 -10.35 -6.67 -7.99
CA VAL A 120 -10.67 -5.31 -7.51
C VAL A 120 -9.53 -4.34 -7.88
N PHE A 121 -8.27 -4.73 -7.65
CA PHE A 121 -7.12 -3.91 -8.05
C PHE A 121 -7.09 -3.66 -9.55
N THR A 122 -7.36 -4.69 -10.34
CA THR A 122 -7.44 -4.59 -11.79
C THR A 122 -8.58 -3.66 -12.23
N ASP A 123 -9.77 -3.79 -11.64
CA ASP A 123 -10.90 -2.89 -11.92
C ASP A 123 -10.54 -1.43 -11.63
N ARG A 124 -9.95 -1.14 -10.47
CA ARG A 124 -9.55 0.22 -10.11
C ARG A 124 -8.46 0.76 -11.03
N MET A 125 -7.45 -0.06 -11.32
CA MET A 125 -6.37 0.30 -12.23
C MET A 125 -6.88 0.61 -13.65
N LEU A 126 -7.87 -0.11 -14.14
CA LEU A 126 -8.43 0.07 -15.48
C LEU A 126 -9.45 1.20 -15.57
N ASN A 127 -10.27 1.38 -14.55
CA ASN A 127 -11.47 2.20 -14.64
C ASN A 127 -11.44 3.47 -13.76
N ARG A 128 -10.56 3.55 -12.77
CA ARG A 128 -10.48 4.72 -11.89
C ARG A 128 -9.51 5.76 -12.45
N ARG A 129 -9.99 7.00 -12.63
CA ARG A 129 -9.20 8.09 -13.19
C ARG A 129 -9.42 9.37 -12.39
N GLY A 130 -8.34 10.15 -12.23
CA GLY A 130 -8.42 11.55 -11.86
C GLY A 130 -8.67 12.40 -13.11
N ARG A 131 -9.32 13.53 -12.96
CA ARG A 131 -9.56 14.45 -14.09
C ARG A 131 -8.26 14.99 -14.67
N GLU A 132 -7.26 15.22 -13.83
CA GLU A 132 -6.00 15.88 -14.19
C GLU A 132 -4.83 14.89 -14.20
N GLU A 133 -4.76 14.00 -13.21
CA GLU A 133 -3.67 13.04 -13.10
C GLU A 133 -4.13 11.72 -12.49
N THR A 134 -3.58 10.63 -13.00
CA THR A 134 -3.73 9.29 -12.40
C THR A 134 -2.36 8.66 -12.22
N MET A 135 -2.09 8.16 -11.03
CA MET A 135 -0.88 7.40 -10.71
C MET A 135 -1.20 5.96 -10.32
N VAL A 136 -0.40 5.03 -10.79
CA VAL A 136 -0.41 3.64 -10.31
C VAL A 136 0.99 3.29 -9.79
N LEU A 137 1.04 2.72 -8.59
CA LEU A 137 2.30 2.47 -7.89
C LEU A 137 2.47 0.97 -7.68
N GLY A 138 3.67 0.45 -7.93
CA GLY A 138 3.87 -0.98 -7.78
C GLY A 138 5.33 -1.43 -7.80
N ALA A 139 5.52 -2.73 -7.66
CA ALA A 139 6.82 -3.37 -7.81
C ALA A 139 7.30 -3.31 -9.27
N ALA A 140 8.61 -3.33 -9.49
CA ALA A 140 9.17 -3.34 -10.84
C ALA A 140 8.73 -4.55 -11.67
N THR A 141 8.42 -5.66 -11.02
CA THR A 141 7.98 -6.92 -11.63
C THR A 141 6.65 -6.82 -12.38
N VAL A 142 5.81 -5.82 -12.07
CA VAL A 142 4.49 -5.65 -12.74
C VAL A 142 4.55 -4.85 -14.04
N ARG A 143 5.73 -4.43 -14.46
CA ARG A 143 5.89 -3.66 -15.70
C ARG A 143 5.19 -4.31 -16.90
N PRO A 144 5.36 -5.63 -17.20
CA PRO A 144 4.66 -6.25 -18.34
C PRO A 144 3.14 -6.19 -18.22
N MET A 145 2.60 -6.30 -17.01
CA MET A 145 1.17 -6.17 -16.76
C MET A 145 0.69 -4.73 -17.06
N VAL A 146 1.43 -3.72 -16.61
CA VAL A 146 1.10 -2.31 -16.87
C VAL A 146 1.14 -2.02 -18.38
N GLU A 147 2.19 -2.43 -19.09
CA GLU A 147 2.32 -2.22 -20.53
C GLU A 147 1.17 -2.87 -21.33
N ARG A 148 0.70 -4.04 -20.87
CA ARG A 148 -0.42 -4.76 -21.49
C ARG A 148 -1.79 -4.17 -21.16
N LEU A 149 -2.03 -3.80 -19.92
CA LEU A 149 -3.35 -3.35 -19.45
C LEU A 149 -3.57 -1.84 -19.59
N LEU A 150 -2.49 -1.06 -19.56
CA LEU A 150 -2.49 0.39 -19.67
C LEU A 150 -1.56 0.86 -20.81
N PRO A 151 -1.82 0.45 -22.07
CA PRO A 151 -1.02 0.89 -23.20
C PRO A 151 -1.03 2.42 -23.27
N GLY A 152 0.16 3.01 -23.46
CA GLY A 152 0.35 4.46 -23.45
C GLY A 152 0.55 5.11 -22.08
N ALA A 153 0.65 4.33 -21.01
CA ALA A 153 1.02 4.84 -19.69
C ALA A 153 2.49 5.30 -19.67
N ASN A 154 2.75 6.40 -18.97
CA ASN A 154 4.11 6.84 -18.70
C ASN A 154 4.71 6.01 -17.56
N ILE A 155 5.77 5.24 -17.82
CA ILE A 155 6.39 4.36 -16.82
C ILE A 155 7.66 4.99 -16.29
N ILE A 156 7.66 5.29 -14.99
CA ILE A 156 8.80 5.81 -14.24
C ILE A 156 9.33 4.72 -13.31
N GLN A 157 10.62 4.43 -13.40
CA GLN A 157 11.28 3.52 -12.47
C GLN A 157 12.02 4.29 -11.38
N ARG A 158 11.89 3.84 -10.14
CA ARG A 158 12.61 4.42 -8.99
C ARG A 158 13.51 3.39 -8.34
N PRO A 159 14.79 3.70 -8.14
CA PRO A 159 15.70 2.83 -7.41
C PRO A 159 15.36 2.82 -5.92
N ARG A 160 15.81 1.78 -5.22
CA ARG A 160 15.70 1.69 -3.77
C ARG A 160 16.53 2.78 -3.08
N LEU A 161 15.95 3.41 -2.05
CA LEU A 161 16.63 4.45 -1.26
C LEU A 161 17.59 3.85 -0.22
N SER A 162 17.44 2.57 0.12
CA SER A 162 18.29 1.87 1.08
C SER A 162 19.06 0.73 0.43
N THR A 163 20.22 0.42 0.95
CA THR A 163 21.01 -0.75 0.56
C THR A 163 20.45 -1.99 1.25
N LEU A 164 20.15 -3.04 0.47
CA LEU A 164 19.76 -4.35 0.99
C LEU A 164 20.98 -5.27 0.92
N ILE A 165 21.38 -5.82 2.07
CA ILE A 165 22.53 -6.73 2.16
C ILE A 165 22.04 -8.05 2.73
N HIS A 166 22.27 -9.14 1.99
CA HIS A 166 22.05 -10.49 2.49
C HIS A 166 23.28 -10.91 3.31
N THR A 167 23.06 -11.20 4.60
CA THR A 167 24.13 -11.57 5.54
C THR A 167 24.20 -13.08 5.80
N GLY A 168 23.54 -13.89 4.97
CA GLY A 168 23.44 -15.34 5.13
C GLY A 168 22.47 -15.78 6.24
N ASP A 169 22.33 -17.07 6.39
CA ASP A 169 21.43 -17.68 7.38
C ASP A 169 22.01 -17.55 8.79
N ARG A 170 21.14 -17.18 9.73
CA ARG A 170 21.52 -17.06 11.14
C ARG A 170 20.46 -17.74 12.02
N LYS A 171 20.90 -18.39 13.07
CA LYS A 171 19.98 -18.87 14.11
C LYS A 171 19.26 -17.69 14.74
N ILE A 172 17.96 -17.79 14.95
CA ILE A 172 17.12 -16.74 15.57
C ILE A 172 17.73 -16.25 16.88
N THR A 173 18.31 -17.16 17.66
CA THR A 173 18.99 -16.85 18.93
C THR A 173 20.25 -16.01 18.80
N ARG A 174 20.81 -15.87 17.60
CA ARG A 174 22.02 -15.08 17.30
C ARG A 174 21.74 -13.79 16.52
N LEU A 175 20.47 -13.44 16.34
CA LEU A 175 20.10 -12.19 15.68
C LEU A 175 20.59 -10.99 16.51
N PRO A 176 21.01 -9.90 15.87
CA PRO A 176 21.39 -8.67 16.58
C PRO A 176 20.18 -8.09 17.34
N ARG A 177 20.44 -7.21 18.29
CA ARG A 177 19.38 -6.42 18.93
C ARG A 177 18.65 -5.57 17.87
N ARG A 178 17.38 -5.28 18.09
CA ARG A 178 16.52 -4.52 17.15
C ARG A 178 16.34 -5.22 15.79
N SER A 179 16.27 -6.54 15.78
CA SER A 179 15.91 -7.32 14.59
C SER A 179 14.40 -7.41 14.45
N ALA A 180 13.90 -7.18 13.25
CA ALA A 180 12.54 -7.52 12.87
C ALA A 180 12.53 -8.91 12.21
N ILE A 181 11.63 -9.77 12.66
CA ILE A 181 11.45 -11.11 12.11
C ILE A 181 10.07 -11.16 11.47
N VAL A 182 10.01 -11.59 10.23
CA VAL A 182 8.75 -11.76 9.49
C VAL A 182 8.44 -13.25 9.39
N ALA A 183 7.22 -13.63 9.74
CA ALA A 183 6.71 -14.99 9.59
C ALA A 183 5.36 -14.99 8.86
N PHE A 184 4.97 -16.14 8.32
CA PHE A 184 3.82 -16.23 7.42
C PHE A 184 2.53 -16.73 8.10
N SER A 185 2.63 -17.17 9.37
CA SER A 185 1.47 -17.59 10.16
C SER A 185 1.51 -17.02 11.57
N ALA A 186 0.34 -16.88 12.19
CA ALA A 186 0.24 -16.43 13.58
C ALA A 186 0.95 -17.40 14.54
N ASP A 187 0.82 -18.70 14.29
CA ASP A 187 1.42 -19.73 15.13
C ASP A 187 2.95 -19.68 15.10
N GLU A 188 3.54 -19.50 13.91
CA GLU A 188 4.99 -19.28 13.80
C GLU A 188 5.45 -18.05 14.55
N VAL A 189 4.69 -16.98 14.48
CA VAL A 189 5.00 -15.73 15.17
C VAL A 189 5.03 -15.93 16.67
N TYR A 190 4.00 -16.53 17.24
CA TYR A 190 3.95 -16.79 18.67
C TYR A 190 5.03 -17.79 19.11
N ALA A 191 5.29 -18.82 18.31
CA ALA A 191 6.38 -19.77 18.57
C ALA A 191 7.75 -19.09 18.57
N ILE A 192 8.03 -18.22 17.60
CA ILE A 192 9.28 -17.47 17.51
C ILE A 192 9.38 -16.47 18.67
N ALA A 193 8.31 -15.77 19.01
CA ALA A 193 8.28 -14.83 20.13
C ALA A 193 8.58 -15.53 21.45
N GLU A 194 7.98 -16.70 21.69
CA GLU A 194 8.21 -17.50 22.89
C GLU A 194 9.66 -18.01 22.96
N LEU A 195 10.20 -18.49 21.84
CA LEU A 195 11.60 -18.90 21.75
C LEU A 195 12.56 -17.75 22.12
N ILE A 196 12.33 -16.56 21.60
CA ILE A 196 13.14 -15.38 21.88
C ILE A 196 13.00 -14.98 23.34
N ARG A 197 11.78 -14.97 23.88
CA ARG A 197 11.51 -14.62 25.27
C ARG A 197 12.25 -15.54 26.24
N ARG A 198 12.20 -16.86 26.01
CA ARG A 198 12.91 -17.86 26.84
C ARG A 198 14.43 -17.72 26.77
N GLN A 199 14.98 -17.36 25.61
CA GLN A 199 16.43 -17.40 25.43
C GLN A 199 17.10 -16.02 25.59
N ARG A 200 16.37 -14.91 25.40
CA ARG A 200 16.95 -13.56 25.37
C ARG A 200 16.19 -12.53 26.22
N GLY A 201 15.11 -12.91 26.84
CA GLY A 201 14.43 -12.11 27.84
C GLY A 201 13.41 -11.10 27.33
N GLY A 202 13.21 -10.91 26.02
CA GLY A 202 12.20 -9.98 25.56
C GLY A 202 11.91 -10.06 24.06
N ALA A 203 10.63 -10.04 23.73
CA ALA A 203 10.14 -9.91 22.37
C ALA A 203 8.81 -9.14 22.36
N ALA A 204 8.63 -8.24 21.40
CA ALA A 204 7.35 -7.63 21.10
C ALA A 204 6.76 -8.31 19.86
N VAL A 205 5.48 -8.63 19.90
CA VAL A 205 4.75 -9.23 18.77
C VAL A 205 3.87 -8.16 18.16
N VAL A 206 4.08 -7.91 16.86
CA VAL A 206 3.26 -7.00 16.08
C VAL A 206 2.61 -7.79 14.96
N MET A 207 1.29 -7.79 14.92
CA MET A 207 0.53 -8.47 13.87
C MET A 207 -0.04 -7.44 12.89
N GLY A 208 0.39 -7.52 11.62
CA GLY A 208 -0.20 -6.75 10.52
C GLY A 208 -0.78 -7.70 9.47
N ALA A 209 -1.94 -7.39 8.91
CA ALA A 209 -2.54 -8.19 7.85
C ALA A 209 -2.41 -7.50 6.50
N LEU A 210 -1.69 -8.10 5.55
CA LEU A 210 -1.68 -7.71 4.13
C LEU A 210 -2.81 -8.38 3.34
N SER A 211 -3.31 -9.49 3.83
CA SER A 211 -4.50 -10.17 3.33
C SER A 211 -5.11 -11.02 4.46
N PRO A 212 -6.35 -11.48 4.33
CA PRO A 212 -6.93 -12.41 5.29
C PRO A 212 -6.10 -13.69 5.50
N ARG A 213 -5.24 -14.03 4.55
CA ARG A 213 -4.37 -15.22 4.58
C ARG A 213 -2.90 -14.90 4.83
N THR A 214 -2.47 -13.66 4.67
CA THR A 214 -1.07 -13.27 4.88
C THR A 214 -1.00 -12.34 6.07
N ARG A 215 -0.45 -12.81 7.17
CA ARG A 215 -0.21 -12.01 8.38
C ARG A 215 1.27 -11.67 8.46
N PHE A 216 1.59 -10.38 8.48
CA PHE A 216 2.94 -9.93 8.77
C PHE A 216 3.08 -9.73 10.27
N VAL A 217 4.16 -10.24 10.81
CA VAL A 217 4.46 -10.05 12.21
C VAL A 217 5.90 -9.60 12.33
N GLY A 218 6.08 -8.42 12.89
CA GLY A 218 7.40 -7.94 13.30
C GLY A 218 7.67 -8.36 14.74
N LEU A 219 8.80 -9.04 14.98
CA LEU A 219 9.29 -9.33 16.29
C LEU A 219 10.52 -8.47 16.58
N SER A 220 10.47 -7.65 17.62
CA SER A 220 11.65 -6.94 18.13
C SER A 220 12.04 -7.50 19.48
N ALA A 221 13.29 -7.92 19.62
CA ALA A 221 13.83 -8.44 20.88
C ALA A 221 14.06 -7.34 21.95
N THR A 222 14.02 -6.08 21.56
CA THR A 222 14.10 -4.93 22.48
C THR A 222 13.38 -3.75 21.85
N VAL A 223 12.21 -3.44 22.33
CA VAL A 223 11.54 -2.16 22.11
C VAL A 223 11.92 -1.27 23.27
N ALA A 224 12.53 -0.13 23.00
CA ALA A 224 12.93 0.82 24.04
C ALA A 224 11.71 1.39 24.80
N ASP A 225 10.57 1.45 24.14
CA ASP A 225 9.29 1.89 24.68
C ASP A 225 8.15 1.09 24.05
N PRO A 226 7.73 -0.04 24.66
CA PRO A 226 6.61 -0.84 24.18
C PRO A 226 5.28 -0.08 24.08
N PRO A 227 4.90 0.80 25.04
CA PRO A 227 3.70 1.64 24.93
C PRO A 227 3.74 2.55 23.73
N ALA A 228 4.83 3.28 23.49
CA ALA A 228 4.95 4.17 22.33
C ALA A 228 4.89 3.40 20.99
N LEU A 229 5.41 2.18 20.94
CA LEU A 229 5.27 1.32 19.77
C LEU A 229 3.82 0.83 19.60
N ALA A 230 3.16 0.45 20.66
CA ALA A 230 1.75 0.06 20.64
C ALA A 230 0.86 1.25 20.22
N ASP A 231 1.12 2.45 20.73
CA ASP A 231 0.44 3.67 20.29
C ASP A 231 0.72 4.01 18.83
N TYR A 232 1.97 3.87 18.39
CA TYR A 232 2.35 4.08 16.98
C TYR A 232 1.65 3.08 16.05
N LEU A 233 1.53 1.83 16.47
CA LEU A 233 0.86 0.77 15.73
C LEU A 233 -0.64 0.72 16.00
N ARG A 234 -1.12 1.45 17.03
CA ARG A 234 -2.52 1.48 17.51
C ARG A 234 -3.12 0.09 17.64
N LEU A 235 -2.39 -0.78 18.37
CA LEU A 235 -2.86 -2.10 18.78
C LEU A 235 -3.67 -2.01 20.06
#